data_535ad7bb98b2c120859a62cbfbdc1629
#
_entry.id   535ad7bb98b2c120859a62cbfbdc1629
#
_cell.length_a   1.000
_cell.length_b   1.000
_cell.length_c   1.000
_cell.angle_alpha   90.00
_cell.angle_beta   90.00
_cell.angle_gamma   90.00
#
_symmetry.space_group_name_H-M   'P 1'
#
loop_
_entity.id
_entity.type
_entity.pdbx_description
1 polymer ?
#
loop_
_entity_poly.entity_id
_entity_poly.type
_entity_poly.pdbx_seq_one_letter_code
_entity_poly.pdbx_strand_id
1 'polypeptide(L)'
;MMEKEAKIYVAGHRGMVGSAIVRALQKAGYKNIILRTSKELDLRRQDVVEEFFAAEKPDYVFLAAAKVGGIMANSKYPADFMYDNMVLEMNVIHSAYQNNVKKLLFLGSSCIYPRLAPQPMSESCLLTS
;
A
#
# COMPACT_ATOMS: atom_id res chain seq x y z
N MET A 1 -8.37 18.13 -3.00
CA MET A 1 -9.30 17.03 -3.41
C MET A 1 -8.74 16.45 -4.70
N MET A 2 -8.81 15.12 -4.91
CA MET A 2 -8.35 14.50 -6.17
C MET A 2 -9.30 14.88 -7.32
N GLU A 3 -8.75 15.11 -8.52
CA GLU A 3 -9.51 15.38 -9.72
C GLU A 3 -10.29 14.12 -10.13
N LYS A 4 -11.52 14.27 -10.66
CA LYS A 4 -12.39 13.12 -11.01
C LYS A 4 -11.83 12.24 -12.14
N GLU A 5 -11.06 12.84 -13.03
CA GLU A 5 -10.41 12.16 -14.15
C GLU A 5 -9.02 11.62 -13.81
N ALA A 6 -8.57 11.81 -12.56
CA ALA A 6 -7.27 11.34 -12.12
C ALA A 6 -7.16 9.82 -12.22
N LYS A 7 -5.99 9.35 -12.62
CA LYS A 7 -5.64 7.94 -12.69
C LYS A 7 -5.18 7.47 -11.30
N ILE A 8 -5.89 6.52 -10.71
CA ILE A 8 -5.69 6.08 -9.34
C ILE A 8 -5.31 4.60 -9.31
N TYR A 9 -4.14 4.28 -8.81
CA TYR A 9 -3.72 2.90 -8.59
C TYR A 9 -4.01 2.45 -7.17
N VAL A 10 -4.69 1.31 -7.01
CA VAL A 10 -4.96 0.70 -5.71
C VAL A 10 -4.24 -0.65 -5.64
N ALA A 11 -3.06 -0.67 -5.02
CA ALA A 11 -2.32 -1.88 -4.74
C ALA A 11 -2.99 -2.66 -3.61
N GLY A 12 -3.22 -3.96 -3.79
CA GLY A 12 -3.89 -4.79 -2.79
C GLY A 12 -5.43 -4.70 -2.80
N HIS A 13 -6.03 -4.35 -3.95
CA HIS A 13 -7.47 -4.15 -4.13
C HIS A 13 -8.36 -5.36 -3.75
N ARG A 14 -7.80 -6.57 -3.63
CA ARG A 14 -8.52 -7.78 -3.23
C ARG A 14 -8.54 -8.02 -1.72
N GLY A 15 -7.71 -7.28 -0.97
CA GLY A 15 -7.71 -7.30 0.48
C GLY A 15 -8.89 -6.54 1.09
N MET A 16 -9.10 -6.71 2.40
CA MET A 16 -10.21 -6.06 3.12
C MET A 16 -10.19 -4.53 2.95
N VAL A 17 -9.08 -3.89 3.22
CA VAL A 17 -8.95 -2.43 3.13
C VAL A 17 -8.92 -1.96 1.68
N GLY A 18 -8.11 -2.60 0.83
CA GLY A 18 -8.00 -2.23 -0.59
C GLY A 18 -9.34 -2.30 -1.32
N SER A 19 -10.15 -3.35 -1.07
CA SER A 19 -11.49 -3.46 -1.67
C SER A 19 -12.46 -2.38 -1.17
N ALA A 20 -12.36 -1.98 0.10
CA ALA A 20 -13.15 -0.90 0.66
C ALA A 20 -12.78 0.46 0.04
N ILE A 21 -11.48 0.71 -0.17
CA ILE A 21 -10.99 1.91 -0.88
C ILE A 21 -11.56 1.95 -2.30
N VAL A 22 -11.49 0.84 -3.05
CA VAL A 22 -12.04 0.78 -4.42
C VAL A 22 -13.52 1.13 -4.43
N ARG A 23 -14.33 0.52 -3.55
CA ARG A 23 -15.77 0.83 -3.45
C ARG A 23 -16.02 2.30 -3.11
N ALA A 24 -15.24 2.88 -2.19
CA ALA A 24 -15.37 4.29 -1.82
C ALA A 24 -15.02 5.22 -2.99
N LEU A 25 -13.96 4.94 -3.73
CA LEU A 25 -13.57 5.69 -4.93
C LEU A 25 -14.65 5.63 -6.01
N GLN A 26 -15.18 4.44 -6.29
CA GLN A 26 -16.27 4.25 -7.27
C GLN A 26 -17.54 5.00 -6.85
N LYS A 27 -17.94 4.90 -5.57
CA LYS A 27 -19.08 5.64 -5.03
C LYS A 27 -18.88 7.17 -5.11
N ALA A 28 -17.65 7.62 -4.96
CA ALA A 28 -17.28 9.03 -5.10
C ALA A 28 -17.18 9.49 -6.57
N GLY A 29 -17.40 8.61 -7.55
CA GLY A 29 -17.45 8.93 -8.97
C GLY A 29 -16.09 8.94 -9.68
N TYR A 30 -15.04 8.36 -9.09
CA TYR A 30 -13.77 8.15 -9.79
C TYR A 30 -13.88 6.93 -10.73
N LYS A 31 -13.49 7.12 -12.00
CA LYS A 31 -13.65 6.10 -13.06
C LYS A 31 -12.33 5.46 -13.48
N ASN A 32 -11.22 6.21 -13.37
CA ASN A 32 -9.91 5.77 -13.83
C ASN A 32 -9.14 5.04 -12.70
N ILE A 33 -9.68 3.92 -12.24
CA ILE A 33 -9.09 3.13 -11.17
C ILE A 33 -8.32 1.96 -11.78
N ILE A 34 -7.01 1.91 -11.55
CA ILE A 34 -6.13 0.84 -12.00
C ILE A 34 -6.05 -0.22 -10.90
N LEU A 35 -6.29 -1.46 -11.28
CA LEU A 35 -6.23 -2.62 -10.39
C LEU A 35 -5.36 -3.69 -11.05
N ARG A 36 -4.46 -4.31 -10.29
CA ARG A 36 -3.63 -5.45 -10.73
C ARG A 36 -3.60 -6.50 -9.64
N THR A 37 -3.80 -7.74 -10.03
CA THR A 37 -3.60 -8.87 -9.13
C THR A 37 -2.11 -9.17 -8.97
N SER A 38 -1.73 -9.92 -7.94
CA SER A 38 -0.33 -10.34 -7.74
C SER A 38 0.22 -11.24 -8.87
N LYS A 39 -0.67 -11.86 -9.66
CA LYS A 39 -0.27 -12.62 -10.86
C LYS A 39 0.02 -11.73 -12.04
N GLU A 40 -0.65 -10.59 -12.15
CA GLU A 40 -0.46 -9.60 -13.22
C GLU A 40 0.69 -8.64 -12.90
N LEU A 41 0.89 -8.33 -11.63
CA LEU A 41 1.94 -7.43 -11.14
C LEU A 41 2.43 -7.90 -9.76
N ASP A 42 3.55 -8.61 -9.76
CA ASP A 42 4.24 -8.98 -8.50
C ASP A 42 5.07 -7.78 -8.03
N LEU A 43 4.57 -7.12 -6.98
CA LEU A 43 5.19 -5.90 -6.42
C LEU A 43 6.57 -6.14 -5.81
N ARG A 44 7.00 -7.39 -5.62
CA ARG A 44 8.35 -7.72 -5.15
C ARG A 44 9.38 -7.67 -6.28
N ARG A 45 8.94 -7.65 -7.52
CA ARG A 45 9.82 -7.56 -8.69
C ARG A 45 9.97 -6.10 -9.11
N GLN A 46 11.13 -5.54 -8.85
CA GLN A 46 11.44 -4.15 -9.14
C GLN A 46 11.22 -3.81 -10.62
N ASP A 47 11.76 -4.64 -11.51
CA ASP A 47 11.69 -4.44 -12.96
C ASP A 47 10.25 -4.25 -13.47
N VAL A 48 9.35 -5.15 -13.09
CA VAL A 48 7.94 -5.08 -13.55
C VAL A 48 7.16 -3.94 -12.88
N VAL A 49 7.53 -3.54 -11.67
CA VAL A 49 6.92 -2.39 -10.98
C VAL A 49 7.33 -1.09 -11.67
N GLU A 50 8.61 -0.92 -11.98
CA GLU A 50 9.13 0.25 -12.70
C GLU A 50 8.46 0.36 -14.09
N GLU A 51 8.38 -0.74 -14.83
CA GLU A 51 7.72 -0.78 -16.14
C GLU A 51 6.23 -0.40 -16.03
N PHE A 52 5.52 -0.94 -15.04
CA PHE A 52 4.12 -0.62 -14.79
C PHE A 52 3.91 0.87 -14.50
N PHE A 53 4.71 1.47 -13.61
CA PHE A 53 4.58 2.88 -13.29
C PHE A 53 4.94 3.79 -14.46
N ALA A 54 5.96 3.43 -15.24
CA ALA A 54 6.34 4.16 -16.45
C ALA A 54 5.25 4.14 -17.53
N ALA A 55 4.56 3.00 -17.69
CA ALA A 55 3.48 2.84 -18.67
C ALA A 55 2.18 3.49 -18.22
N GLU A 56 1.74 3.21 -16.99
CA GLU A 56 0.43 3.64 -16.49
C GLU A 56 0.43 5.08 -15.97
N LYS A 57 1.51 5.56 -15.40
CA LYS A 57 1.67 6.93 -14.84
C LYS A 57 0.50 7.33 -13.95
N PRO A 58 0.22 6.62 -12.86
CA PRO A 58 -0.87 6.98 -11.98
C PRO A 58 -0.64 8.34 -11.32
N ASP A 59 -1.69 9.14 -11.17
CA ASP A 59 -1.65 10.42 -10.44
C ASP A 59 -1.63 10.20 -8.92
N TYR A 60 -2.37 9.18 -8.45
CA TYR A 60 -2.51 8.84 -7.03
C TYR A 60 -2.32 7.34 -6.82
N VAL A 61 -1.73 6.99 -5.68
CA VAL A 61 -1.49 5.59 -5.30
C VAL A 61 -2.00 5.34 -3.89
N PHE A 62 -2.78 4.27 -3.73
CA PHE A 62 -3.14 3.70 -2.42
C PHE A 62 -2.40 2.37 -2.26
N LEU A 63 -1.43 2.32 -1.35
CA LEU A 63 -0.66 1.12 -1.06
C LEU A 63 -1.29 0.38 0.12
N ALA A 64 -2.20 -0.54 -0.19
CA ALA A 64 -2.88 -1.43 0.74
C ALA A 64 -2.42 -2.90 0.56
N ALA A 65 -1.39 -3.12 -0.23
CA ALA A 65 -0.79 -4.43 -0.42
C ALA A 65 0.23 -4.71 0.68
N ALA A 66 0.11 -5.87 1.30
CA ALA A 66 1.11 -6.40 2.22
C ALA A 66 1.00 -7.93 2.22
N LYS A 67 2.11 -8.61 2.50
CA LYS A 67 2.07 -10.01 2.91
C LYS A 67 1.67 -10.04 4.37
N VAL A 68 0.47 -10.52 4.63
CA VAL A 68 -0.07 -10.63 5.98
C VAL A 68 -0.26 -12.08 6.36
N GLY A 69 -0.07 -12.39 7.65
CA GLY A 69 -0.32 -13.70 8.24
C GLY A 69 -0.79 -13.53 9.67
N GLY A 70 -1.40 -14.57 10.24
CA GLY A 70 -1.70 -14.57 11.67
C GLY A 70 -0.41 -14.58 12.52
N ILE A 71 -0.56 -14.38 13.84
CA ILE A 71 0.55 -14.34 14.81
C ILE A 71 1.50 -15.55 14.64
N MET A 72 0.95 -16.74 14.44
CA MET A 72 1.75 -17.96 14.26
C MET A 72 2.62 -17.93 13.00
N ALA A 73 2.09 -17.43 11.87
CA ALA A 73 2.84 -17.35 10.62
C ALA A 73 3.96 -16.29 10.73
N ASN A 74 3.66 -15.13 11.30
CA ASN A 74 4.66 -14.08 11.54
C ASN A 74 5.78 -14.56 12.47
N SER A 75 5.45 -15.32 13.51
CA SER A 75 6.45 -15.90 14.43
C SER A 75 7.30 -16.99 13.79
N LYS A 76 6.72 -17.77 12.86
CA LYS A 76 7.43 -18.88 12.20
C LYS A 76 8.35 -18.42 11.07
N TYR A 77 7.97 -17.36 10.35
CA TYR A 77 8.68 -16.88 9.16
C TYR A 77 8.93 -15.36 9.21
N PRO A 78 9.52 -14.82 10.30
CA PRO A 78 9.63 -13.37 10.46
C PRO A 78 10.49 -12.70 9.38
N ALA A 79 11.57 -13.35 8.96
CA ALA A 79 12.46 -12.84 7.92
C ALA A 79 11.76 -12.77 6.55
N ASP A 80 10.99 -13.78 6.18
CA ASP A 80 10.26 -13.81 4.90
C ASP A 80 9.18 -12.72 4.85
N PHE A 81 8.44 -12.52 5.96
CA PHE A 81 7.44 -11.47 6.06
C PHE A 81 8.06 -10.08 5.99
N MET A 82 9.16 -9.86 6.71
CA MET A 82 9.89 -8.59 6.67
C MET A 82 10.42 -8.32 5.26
N TYR A 83 11.10 -9.29 4.66
CA TYR A 83 11.68 -9.15 3.32
C TYR A 83 10.62 -8.83 2.27
N ASP A 84 9.56 -9.65 2.17
CA ASP A 84 8.52 -9.48 1.16
C ASP A 84 7.81 -8.12 1.29
N ASN A 85 7.50 -7.69 2.52
CA ASN A 85 6.85 -6.40 2.74
C ASN A 85 7.79 -5.23 2.43
N MET A 86 9.02 -5.22 2.93
CA MET A 86 9.98 -4.15 2.65
C MET A 86 10.25 -4.01 1.16
N VAL A 87 10.45 -5.10 0.43
CA VAL A 87 10.73 -5.07 -1.00
C VAL A 87 9.55 -4.49 -1.79
N LEU A 88 8.32 -4.96 -1.52
CA LEU A 88 7.15 -4.44 -2.24
C LEU A 88 6.89 -2.96 -1.93
N GLU A 89 7.07 -2.54 -0.68
CA GLU A 89 6.90 -1.14 -0.26
C GLU A 89 7.94 -0.24 -0.93
N MET A 90 9.21 -0.63 -0.89
CA MET A 90 10.31 0.10 -1.52
C MET A 90 10.10 0.26 -3.03
N ASN A 91 9.74 -0.82 -3.72
CA ASN A 91 9.50 -0.79 -5.17
C ASN A 91 8.37 0.17 -5.53
N VAL A 92 7.23 0.10 -4.82
CA VAL A 92 6.06 0.95 -5.10
C VAL A 92 6.35 2.42 -4.76
N ILE A 93 6.93 2.69 -3.59
CA ILE A 93 7.19 4.07 -3.14
C ILE A 93 8.24 4.73 -4.05
N HIS A 94 9.32 4.01 -4.38
CA HIS A 94 10.36 4.54 -5.25
C HIS A 94 9.86 4.79 -6.68
N SER A 95 9.13 3.83 -7.27
CA SER A 95 8.56 4.00 -8.60
C SER A 95 7.52 5.13 -8.66
N ALA A 96 6.73 5.30 -7.60
CA ALA A 96 5.80 6.42 -7.49
C ALA A 96 6.53 7.77 -7.49
N TYR A 97 7.64 7.88 -6.75
CA TYR A 97 8.49 9.06 -6.75
C TYR A 97 9.10 9.35 -8.13
N GLN A 98 9.70 8.34 -8.76
CA GLN A 98 10.32 8.49 -10.08
C GLN A 98 9.33 8.90 -11.18
N ASN A 99 8.07 8.51 -11.06
CA ASN A 99 7.02 8.80 -12.05
C ASN A 99 6.12 9.99 -11.66
N ASN A 100 6.56 10.83 -10.72
CA ASN A 100 5.87 12.06 -10.32
C ASN A 100 4.42 11.84 -9.84
N VAL A 101 4.18 10.75 -9.12
CA VAL A 101 2.88 10.54 -8.47
C VAL A 101 2.59 11.70 -7.53
N LYS A 102 1.43 12.35 -7.67
CA LYS A 102 1.05 13.55 -6.90
C LYS A 102 0.94 13.27 -5.41
N LYS A 103 0.39 12.10 -5.06
CA LYS A 103 0.27 11.65 -3.67
C LYS A 103 0.17 10.13 -3.58
N LEU A 104 0.93 9.58 -2.64
CA LEU A 104 0.86 8.18 -2.24
C LEU A 104 0.34 8.08 -0.81
N LEU A 105 -0.66 7.24 -0.58
CA LEU A 105 -1.12 6.85 0.75
C LEU A 105 -0.61 5.44 1.04
N PHE A 106 0.29 5.32 2.02
CA PHE A 106 0.74 4.06 2.58
C PHE A 106 -0.04 3.74 3.85
N LEU A 107 -0.56 2.52 3.94
CA LEU A 107 -1.29 2.06 5.12
C LEU A 107 -0.31 1.40 6.08
N GLY A 108 0.03 2.11 7.14
CA GLY A 108 0.84 1.58 8.24
C GLY A 108 0.05 0.61 9.13
N SER A 109 0.69 0.16 10.21
CA SER A 109 0.10 -0.73 11.20
C SER A 109 0.09 -0.08 12.57
N SER A 110 -0.95 -0.34 13.37
CA SER A 110 -1.00 0.04 14.79
C SER A 110 0.08 -0.68 15.63
N CYS A 111 0.68 -1.75 15.10
CA CYS A 111 1.77 -2.48 15.77
C CYS A 111 3.08 -1.68 15.88
N ILE A 112 3.19 -0.51 15.24
CA ILE A 112 4.32 0.40 15.39
C ILE A 112 4.30 1.16 16.73
N TYR A 113 3.14 1.19 17.41
CA TYR A 113 3.00 1.85 18.71
C TYR A 113 3.43 0.94 19.85
N PRO A 114 3.91 1.52 20.98
CA PRO A 114 4.27 0.75 22.16
C PRO A 114 3.12 -0.11 22.67
N ARG A 115 3.46 -1.31 23.18
CA ARG A 115 2.46 -2.25 23.72
C ARG A 115 1.61 -1.64 24.84
N LEU A 116 2.19 -0.77 25.65
CA LEU A 116 1.55 -0.13 26.81
C LEU A 116 1.12 1.31 26.52
N ALA A 117 1.01 1.70 25.26
CA ALA A 117 0.53 3.04 24.90
C ALA A 117 -0.86 3.30 25.51
N PRO A 118 -1.13 4.52 25.98
CA PRO A 118 -2.45 4.92 26.47
C PRO A 118 -3.53 4.70 25.41
N GLN A 119 -4.77 4.43 25.87
CA GLN A 119 -5.92 4.28 25.01
C GLN A 119 -6.90 5.44 25.23
N PRO A 120 -7.34 6.14 24.15
CA PRO A 120 -6.93 5.97 22.72
C PRO A 120 -5.47 6.39 22.48
N MET A 121 -4.81 5.66 21.57
CA MET A 121 -3.41 5.96 21.20
C MET A 121 -3.32 7.25 20.40
N SER A 122 -2.50 8.19 20.84
CA SER A 122 -2.15 9.39 20.09
C SER A 122 -0.88 9.17 19.26
N GLU A 123 -0.70 9.94 18.17
CA GLU A 123 0.52 9.87 17.36
C GLU A 123 1.79 10.20 18.16
N SER A 124 1.67 11.01 19.22
CA SER A 124 2.78 11.34 20.12
C SER A 124 3.33 10.15 20.92
N CYS A 125 2.60 9.03 20.97
CA CYS A 125 3.09 7.81 21.61
C CYS A 125 4.08 7.01 20.73
N LEU A 126 4.24 7.38 19.47
CA LEU A 126 5.16 6.69 18.58
C LEU A 126 6.61 6.90 19.06
N LEU A 127 7.39 5.82 19.09
CA LEU A 127 8.80 5.81 19.52
C LEU A 127 9.04 6.25 20.97
N THR A 128 8.08 6.10 21.86
CA THR A 128 8.23 6.48 23.29
C THR A 128 8.68 5.33 24.22
N SER A 129 8.91 4.12 23.70
CA SER A 129 9.42 2.96 24.48
C SER A 129 10.47 2.20 23.71
#